data_2d091ccc5e72f746257fece21afc27d4
#
_entry.id   2d091ccc5e72f746257fece21afc27d4
#
_cell.length_a   1.000
_cell.length_b   1.000
_cell.length_c   1.000
_cell.angle_alpha   90.00
_cell.angle_beta   90.00
_cell.angle_gamma   90.00
#
_symmetry.space_group_name_H-M   'P 1'
#
loop_
_entity.id
_entity.type
_entity.pdbx_description
1 polymer ?
#
loop_
_entity_poly.entity_id
_entity_poly.type
_entity_poly.pdbx_seq_one_letter_code
_entity_poly.pdbx_strand_id
1 'polypeptide(L)'
;LLFLGVSFLLFLFNLVTTYYVITSLTKDIQKVSDGLKHIINNDTIDDKSKLPITSNDELGNLVVELNEIQDLTQEQVTEIKDNQDKLMEKERLASLGQLIGGIAHNLKTPIMSISGAAEGLSDLIKEYDSSIGDPEVNEQDHHDIAKDMSEWVVKIRNYTEYMSDVITAVKGQAVTLSDDEKVSFTVEELVKRVDILMKHELKNALTNLIVKMNVDPNIELQGNVNSLVQVINNMISNSIQAYNGKTNQNIDFIISQENNSIIFSIKDYAGGLPKEVSDKLFKEMVTTKGKNGTGLGLFMSYSNIRAHFNGNITFETEQGVGTQFNIILPL
;
A
#
# COMPACT_ATOMS: atom_id res chain seq x y z
N LEU A 1 54.36 59.47 45.33
CA LEU A 1 52.94 59.70 45.09
C LEU A 1 52.62 59.57 43.60
N LEU A 2 53.35 60.22 42.66
CA LEU A 2 53.13 60.22 41.23
C LEU A 2 53.17 58.79 40.61
N PHE A 3 54.16 57.99 41.02
CA PHE A 3 54.40 56.62 40.58
C PHE A 3 53.27 55.68 41.03
N LEU A 4 52.78 55.80 42.25
CA LEU A 4 51.60 55.08 42.75
C LEU A 4 50.31 55.43 42.02
N GLY A 5 50.10 56.71 41.63
CA GLY A 5 48.96 57.17 40.87
C GLY A 5 48.93 56.61 39.44
N VAL A 6 50.11 56.60 38.77
CA VAL A 6 50.27 55.97 37.42
C VAL A 6 50.02 54.47 37.44
N SER A 7 50.56 53.74 38.41
CA SER A 7 50.34 52.28 38.60
C SER A 7 48.84 51.96 38.84
N PHE A 8 48.16 52.78 39.63
CA PHE A 8 46.75 52.61 39.90
C PHE A 8 45.89 52.87 38.64
N LEU A 9 46.21 53.89 37.85
CA LEU A 9 45.53 54.15 36.57
C LEU A 9 45.75 53.04 35.56
N LEU A 10 46.94 52.48 35.43
CA LEU A 10 47.27 51.35 34.60
C LEU A 10 46.48 50.07 35.03
N PHE A 11 46.40 49.83 36.33
CA PHE A 11 45.63 48.73 36.89
C PHE A 11 44.14 48.88 36.58
N LEU A 12 43.58 50.06 36.77
CA LEU A 12 42.19 50.38 36.50
C LEU A 12 41.87 50.23 35.00
N PHE A 13 42.76 50.71 34.12
CA PHE A 13 42.68 50.53 32.68
C PHE A 13 42.68 49.06 32.28
N ASN A 14 43.57 48.21 32.81
CA ASN A 14 43.59 46.79 32.59
C ASN A 14 42.33 46.11 33.08
N LEU A 15 41.78 46.50 34.21
CA LEU A 15 40.59 45.92 34.79
C LEU A 15 39.34 46.23 33.89
N VAL A 16 39.24 47.47 33.40
CA VAL A 16 38.18 47.88 32.49
C VAL A 16 38.29 47.19 31.13
N THR A 17 39.50 47.10 30.55
CA THR A 17 39.70 46.42 29.27
C THR A 17 39.43 44.92 29.38
N THR A 18 39.87 44.29 30.47
CA THR A 18 39.61 42.86 30.72
C THR A 18 38.09 42.61 30.89
N TYR A 19 37.41 43.46 31.67
CA TYR A 19 35.95 43.37 31.82
C TYR A 19 35.20 43.51 30.49
N TYR A 20 35.62 44.46 29.65
CA TYR A 20 35.02 44.69 28.34
C TYR A 20 35.22 43.50 27.40
N VAL A 21 36.44 42.94 27.35
CA VAL A 21 36.77 41.77 26.53
C VAL A 21 35.99 40.54 26.98
N ILE A 22 35.96 40.26 28.29
CA ILE A 22 35.19 39.10 28.81
C ILE A 22 33.72 39.25 28.53
N THR A 23 33.14 40.44 28.69
CA THR A 23 31.70 40.67 28.45
C THR A 23 31.36 40.50 26.96
N SER A 24 32.21 41.01 26.05
CA SER A 24 32.03 40.85 24.61
C SER A 24 32.10 39.37 24.22
N LEU A 25 33.12 38.64 24.67
CA LEU A 25 33.33 37.24 24.37
C LEU A 25 32.17 36.35 24.88
N THR A 26 31.69 36.60 26.10
CA THR A 26 30.56 35.89 26.68
C THR A 26 29.28 36.11 25.87
N LYS A 27 29.05 37.35 25.40
CA LYS A 27 27.89 37.71 24.60
C LYS A 27 27.90 37.02 23.22
N ASP A 28 29.07 36.91 22.59
CA ASP A 28 29.19 36.24 21.28
C ASP A 28 29.05 34.71 21.41
N ILE A 29 29.64 34.12 22.46
CA ILE A 29 29.40 32.68 22.76
C ILE A 29 27.93 32.39 23.02
N GLN A 30 27.23 33.30 23.74
CA GLN A 30 25.84 33.12 24.05
C GLN A 30 24.95 33.16 22.79
N LYS A 31 25.23 34.07 21.83
CA LYS A 31 24.52 34.11 20.54
C LYS A 31 24.70 32.84 19.72
N VAL A 32 25.92 32.29 19.65
CA VAL A 32 26.23 31.04 18.98
C VAL A 32 25.48 29.87 19.66
N SER A 33 25.49 29.82 20.99
CA SER A 33 24.79 28.79 21.77
C SER A 33 23.25 28.83 21.56
N ASP A 34 22.67 30.02 21.57
CA ASP A 34 21.24 30.21 21.37
C ASP A 34 20.84 29.87 19.93
N GLY A 35 21.67 30.23 18.94
CA GLY A 35 21.47 29.83 17.54
C GLY A 35 21.55 28.32 17.34
N LEU A 36 22.53 27.64 17.96
CA LEU A 36 22.60 26.16 17.91
C LEU A 36 21.38 25.49 18.54
N LYS A 37 20.89 25.99 19.68
CA LYS A 37 19.67 25.48 20.31
C LYS A 37 18.47 25.63 19.41
N HIS A 38 18.38 26.76 18.69
CA HIS A 38 17.31 26.99 17.74
C HIS A 38 17.34 25.99 16.57
N ILE A 39 18.54 25.67 16.05
CA ILE A 39 18.72 24.66 14.99
C ILE A 39 18.34 23.26 15.49
N ILE A 40 18.75 22.89 16.72
CA ILE A 40 18.46 21.57 17.29
C ILE A 40 16.96 21.36 17.57
N ASN A 41 16.25 22.43 17.97
CA ASN A 41 14.83 22.34 18.34
C ASN A 41 13.87 22.48 17.14
N ASN A 42 14.37 22.89 15.98
CA ASN A 42 13.56 22.98 14.77
C ASN A 42 13.84 21.78 13.87
N ASP A 43 12.84 20.96 13.60
CA ASP A 43 12.91 19.78 12.71
C ASP A 43 13.21 20.12 11.23
N THR A 44 13.24 21.40 10.86
CA THR A 44 13.54 21.86 9.50
C THR A 44 14.77 22.76 9.50
N ILE A 45 15.82 22.32 8.81
CA ILE A 45 16.98 23.15 8.49
C ILE A 45 16.57 24.05 7.33
N ASP A 46 16.28 25.33 7.62
CA ASP A 46 15.94 26.35 6.60
C ASP A 46 17.14 27.30 6.43
N ASP A 47 17.27 27.92 5.26
CA ASP A 47 18.33 28.90 4.93
C ASP A 47 18.37 30.10 5.92
N LYS A 48 17.26 30.31 6.65
CA LYS A 48 17.14 31.31 7.72
C LYS A 48 17.77 30.91 9.05
N SER A 49 18.24 29.67 9.20
CA SER A 49 18.81 29.14 10.46
C SER A 49 20.32 29.29 10.55
N LYS A 50 20.99 29.91 9.56
CA LYS A 50 22.42 30.14 9.61
C LYS A 50 22.83 31.01 10.79
N LEU A 51 23.93 30.60 11.45
CA LEU A 51 24.48 31.32 12.57
C LEU A 51 25.11 32.63 12.09
N PRO A 52 24.85 33.79 12.73
CA PRO A 52 25.46 35.06 12.35
C PRO A 52 26.95 35.08 12.72
N ILE A 53 27.79 35.46 11.77
CA ILE A 53 29.24 35.68 12.02
C ILE A 53 29.39 37.03 12.71
N THR A 54 29.71 37.02 14.02
CA THR A 54 29.79 38.24 14.87
C THR A 54 31.20 38.65 15.23
N SER A 55 32.21 37.82 14.95
CA SER A 55 33.60 38.11 15.24
C SER A 55 34.51 37.63 14.09
N ASN A 56 35.74 38.20 14.01
CA ASN A 56 36.78 37.82 13.04
C ASN A 56 37.92 37.06 13.73
N ASP A 57 37.62 36.29 14.74
CA ASP A 57 38.53 35.47 15.52
C ASP A 57 38.20 33.98 15.34
N GLU A 58 38.77 33.13 16.20
CA GLU A 58 38.53 31.67 16.18
C GLU A 58 37.06 31.31 16.33
N LEU A 59 36.29 32.14 17.06
CA LEU A 59 34.84 31.95 17.22
C LEU A 59 34.07 32.21 15.89
N GLY A 60 34.47 33.26 15.15
CA GLY A 60 33.93 33.54 13.83
C GLY A 60 34.24 32.44 12.84
N ASN A 61 35.45 31.89 12.84
CA ASN A 61 35.83 30.75 12.00
C ASN A 61 35.01 29.51 12.35
N LEU A 62 34.78 29.21 13.63
CA LEU A 62 33.90 28.11 14.06
C LEU A 62 32.49 28.26 13.55
N VAL A 63 31.94 29.48 13.54
CA VAL A 63 30.60 29.75 13.00
C VAL A 63 30.54 29.51 11.49
N VAL A 64 31.57 29.88 10.73
CA VAL A 64 31.68 29.59 9.30
C VAL A 64 31.67 28.08 9.05
N GLU A 65 32.53 27.33 9.76
CA GLU A 65 32.59 25.85 9.62
C GLU A 65 31.27 25.18 9.99
N LEU A 66 30.58 25.66 11.04
CA LEU A 66 29.24 25.14 11.40
C LEU A 66 28.20 25.40 10.32
N ASN A 67 28.22 26.59 9.72
CA ASN A 67 27.31 26.90 8.61
C ASN A 67 27.62 26.05 7.36
N GLU A 68 28.88 25.76 7.06
CA GLU A 68 29.28 24.85 5.97
C GLU A 68 28.81 23.40 6.25
N ILE A 69 28.94 22.91 7.47
CA ILE A 69 28.43 21.59 7.87
C ILE A 69 26.89 21.54 7.69
N GLN A 70 26.19 22.62 8.03
CA GLN A 70 24.76 22.72 7.86
C GLN A 70 24.34 22.65 6.37
N ASP A 71 25.05 23.40 5.50
CA ASP A 71 24.82 23.37 4.05
C ASP A 71 25.04 21.96 3.48
N LEU A 72 26.15 21.30 3.84
CA LEU A 72 26.45 19.92 3.44
C LEU A 72 25.39 18.93 3.91
N THR A 73 24.94 19.08 5.16
CA THR A 73 23.89 18.21 5.73
C THR A 73 22.58 18.39 4.98
N GLN A 74 22.21 19.62 4.63
CA GLN A 74 21.01 19.92 3.86
C GLN A 74 21.08 19.33 2.46
N GLU A 75 22.22 19.43 1.78
CA GLU A 75 22.45 18.81 0.48
C GLU A 75 22.31 17.29 0.54
N GLN A 76 22.92 16.65 1.56
CA GLN A 76 22.79 15.20 1.77
C GLN A 76 21.34 14.76 2.05
N VAL A 77 20.61 15.50 2.86
CA VAL A 77 19.18 15.20 3.15
C VAL A 77 18.35 15.29 1.86
N THR A 78 18.60 16.31 1.03
CA THR A 78 17.94 16.48 -0.25
C THR A 78 18.26 15.35 -1.21
N GLU A 79 19.54 14.95 -1.30
CA GLU A 79 19.98 13.82 -2.12
C GLU A 79 19.37 12.48 -1.65
N ILE A 80 19.34 12.25 -0.34
CA ILE A 80 18.70 11.06 0.24
C ILE A 80 17.23 11.01 -0.14
N LYS A 81 16.51 12.13 -0.03
CA LYS A 81 15.09 12.22 -0.40
C LYS A 81 14.88 11.91 -1.88
N ASP A 82 15.68 12.54 -2.76
CA ASP A 82 15.63 12.30 -4.21
C ASP A 82 15.93 10.84 -4.57
N ASN A 83 16.91 10.22 -3.89
CA ASN A 83 17.21 8.81 -4.06
C ASN A 83 16.10 7.89 -3.54
N GLN A 84 15.43 8.24 -2.43
CA GLN A 84 14.26 7.52 -1.94
C GLN A 84 13.11 7.58 -2.93
N ASP A 85 12.81 8.76 -3.49
CA ASP A 85 11.77 8.94 -4.50
C ASP A 85 12.07 8.11 -5.76
N LYS A 86 13.33 8.10 -6.22
CA LYS A 86 13.78 7.26 -7.35
C LYS A 86 13.69 5.76 -7.06
N LEU A 87 13.98 5.35 -5.82
CA LEU A 87 13.84 3.94 -5.43
C LEU A 87 12.37 3.52 -5.39
N MET A 88 11.49 4.35 -4.84
CA MET A 88 10.04 4.09 -4.86
C MET A 88 9.50 3.99 -6.28
N GLU A 89 9.92 4.87 -7.19
CA GLU A 89 9.53 4.81 -8.60
C GLU A 89 10.02 3.52 -9.28
N LYS A 90 11.27 3.10 -9.03
CA LYS A 90 11.80 1.83 -9.55
C LYS A 90 11.07 0.61 -8.99
N GLU A 91 10.75 0.60 -7.70
CA GLU A 91 9.98 -0.48 -7.06
C GLU A 91 8.57 -0.55 -7.65
N ARG A 92 7.94 0.62 -7.87
CA ARG A 92 6.63 0.75 -8.55
C ARG A 92 6.67 0.19 -9.97
N LEU A 93 7.69 0.57 -10.76
CA LEU A 93 7.85 0.07 -12.13
C LEU A 93 8.16 -1.43 -12.18
N ALA A 94 8.96 -1.95 -11.25
CA ALA A 94 9.23 -3.38 -11.14
C ALA A 94 7.97 -4.17 -10.77
N SER A 95 7.18 -3.69 -9.83
CA SER A 95 5.88 -4.26 -9.45
C SER A 95 4.91 -4.26 -10.64
N LEU A 96 4.84 -3.14 -11.37
CA LEU A 96 4.01 -3.02 -12.58
C LEU A 96 4.48 -3.99 -13.68
N GLY A 97 5.79 -4.14 -13.88
CA GLY A 97 6.35 -5.11 -14.85
C GLY A 97 6.01 -6.55 -14.51
N GLN A 98 6.09 -6.93 -13.23
CA GLN A 98 5.70 -8.25 -12.74
C GLN A 98 4.20 -8.50 -12.91
N LEU A 99 3.37 -7.47 -12.66
CA LEU A 99 1.93 -7.50 -12.88
C LEU A 99 1.59 -7.73 -14.36
N ILE A 100 2.19 -6.97 -15.26
CA ILE A 100 1.95 -7.11 -16.71
C ILE A 100 2.30 -8.52 -17.18
N GLY A 101 3.42 -9.08 -16.72
CA GLY A 101 3.82 -10.45 -17.03
C GLY A 101 2.79 -11.48 -16.56
N GLY A 102 2.31 -11.36 -15.33
CA GLY A 102 1.29 -12.24 -14.76
C GLY A 102 -0.08 -12.10 -15.44
N ILE A 103 -0.49 -10.86 -15.74
CA ILE A 103 -1.74 -10.57 -16.46
C ILE A 103 -1.69 -11.18 -17.86
N ALA A 104 -0.61 -10.97 -18.60
CA ALA A 104 -0.44 -11.53 -19.94
C ALA A 104 -0.54 -13.07 -19.94
N HIS A 105 0.08 -13.72 -18.94
CA HIS A 105 -0.01 -15.15 -18.76
C HIS A 105 -1.44 -15.59 -18.42
N ASN A 106 -2.11 -14.92 -17.52
CA ASN A 106 -3.47 -15.25 -17.07
C ASN A 106 -4.55 -14.95 -18.11
N LEU A 107 -4.32 -13.99 -19.02
CA LEU A 107 -5.20 -13.74 -20.16
C LEU A 107 -4.95 -14.73 -21.30
N LYS A 108 -3.74 -15.24 -21.49
CA LYS A 108 -3.43 -16.19 -22.57
C LYS A 108 -4.25 -17.48 -22.45
N THR A 109 -4.40 -18.03 -21.25
CA THR A 109 -5.13 -19.27 -21.01
C THR A 109 -6.62 -19.18 -21.41
N PRO A 110 -7.42 -18.21 -20.91
CA PRO A 110 -8.81 -18.08 -21.32
C PRO A 110 -8.97 -17.76 -22.81
N ILE A 111 -8.08 -16.97 -23.41
CA ILE A 111 -8.09 -16.69 -24.84
C ILE A 111 -7.94 -17.99 -25.64
N MET A 112 -6.96 -18.84 -25.29
CA MET A 112 -6.78 -20.13 -25.93
C MET A 112 -7.97 -21.06 -25.72
N SER A 113 -8.59 -21.03 -24.53
CA SER A 113 -9.77 -21.83 -24.22
C SER A 113 -11.00 -21.38 -25.02
N ILE A 114 -11.19 -20.05 -25.18
CA ILE A 114 -12.26 -19.48 -26.03
C ILE A 114 -12.02 -19.89 -27.50
N SER A 115 -10.79 -19.78 -27.99
CA SER A 115 -10.44 -20.17 -29.37
C SER A 115 -10.73 -21.65 -29.63
N GLY A 116 -10.28 -22.53 -28.73
CA GLY A 116 -10.56 -23.97 -28.85
C GLY A 116 -12.05 -24.32 -28.74
N ALA A 117 -12.79 -23.60 -27.87
CA ALA A 117 -14.23 -23.79 -27.75
C ALA A 117 -14.98 -23.30 -28.98
N ALA A 118 -14.55 -22.21 -29.61
CA ALA A 118 -15.10 -21.68 -30.85
C ALA A 118 -14.84 -22.64 -32.05
N GLU A 119 -13.65 -23.27 -32.09
CA GLU A 119 -13.32 -24.28 -33.08
C GLU A 119 -14.17 -25.54 -32.92
N GLY A 120 -14.31 -26.08 -31.70
CA GLY A 120 -15.18 -27.18 -31.40
C GLY A 120 -16.65 -26.90 -31.75
N LEU A 121 -17.15 -25.68 -31.47
CA LEU A 121 -18.48 -25.25 -31.86
C LEU A 121 -18.62 -25.21 -33.39
N SER A 122 -17.60 -24.72 -34.11
CA SER A 122 -17.60 -24.69 -35.58
C SER A 122 -17.68 -26.07 -36.19
N ASP A 123 -17.02 -27.07 -35.59
CA ASP A 123 -17.07 -28.45 -36.09
C ASP A 123 -18.43 -29.09 -35.82
N LEU A 124 -19.02 -28.88 -34.65
CA LEU A 124 -20.41 -29.33 -34.37
C LEU A 124 -21.46 -28.70 -35.28
N ILE A 125 -21.27 -27.44 -35.70
CA ILE A 125 -22.14 -26.78 -36.66
C ILE A 125 -22.05 -27.47 -38.03
N LYS A 126 -20.84 -27.84 -38.47
CA LYS A 126 -20.63 -28.59 -39.71
C LYS A 126 -21.24 -29.99 -39.64
N GLU A 127 -21.08 -30.66 -38.52
CA GLU A 127 -21.66 -31.99 -38.27
C GLU A 127 -23.19 -31.90 -38.32
N TYR A 128 -23.77 -30.93 -37.64
CA TYR A 128 -25.21 -30.68 -37.67
C TYR A 128 -25.73 -30.41 -39.10
N ASP A 129 -25.03 -29.53 -39.83
CA ASP A 129 -25.42 -29.20 -41.21
C ASP A 129 -25.33 -30.41 -42.14
N SER A 130 -24.31 -31.24 -42.01
CA SER A 130 -24.13 -32.46 -42.80
C SER A 130 -25.11 -33.59 -42.44
N SER A 131 -25.67 -33.59 -41.23
CA SER A 131 -26.65 -34.56 -40.74
C SER A 131 -28.08 -34.28 -41.20
N ILE A 132 -28.34 -33.08 -41.73
CA ILE A 132 -29.69 -32.69 -42.19
C ILE A 132 -30.03 -33.49 -43.44
N GLY A 133 -31.09 -34.30 -43.35
CA GLY A 133 -31.58 -35.11 -44.44
C GLY A 133 -30.90 -36.48 -44.58
N ASP A 134 -29.98 -36.84 -43.69
CA ASP A 134 -29.40 -38.19 -43.61
C ASP A 134 -30.41 -39.14 -42.97
N PRO A 135 -30.81 -40.21 -43.65
CA PRO A 135 -31.80 -41.17 -43.15
C PRO A 135 -31.29 -42.03 -41.96
N GLU A 136 -30.02 -42.04 -41.70
CA GLU A 136 -29.41 -42.74 -40.55
C GLU A 136 -29.39 -41.89 -39.29
N VAL A 137 -29.63 -40.56 -39.40
CA VAL A 137 -29.63 -39.59 -38.27
C VAL A 137 -31.09 -39.34 -37.84
N ASN A 138 -31.34 -39.54 -36.57
CA ASN A 138 -32.66 -39.33 -35.99
C ASN A 138 -32.73 -37.99 -35.22
N GLU A 139 -33.94 -37.62 -34.76
CA GLU A 139 -34.23 -36.38 -34.05
C GLU A 139 -33.41 -36.29 -32.74
N GLN A 140 -33.16 -37.40 -32.06
CA GLN A 140 -32.36 -37.43 -30.81
C GLN A 140 -30.89 -37.07 -31.07
N ASP A 141 -30.32 -37.52 -32.18
CA ASP A 141 -28.95 -37.21 -32.57
C ASP A 141 -28.78 -35.68 -32.80
N HIS A 142 -29.77 -35.06 -33.45
CA HIS A 142 -29.79 -33.60 -33.61
C HIS A 142 -29.90 -32.84 -32.28
N HIS A 143 -30.68 -33.36 -31.31
CA HIS A 143 -30.75 -32.79 -29.97
C HIS A 143 -29.45 -32.93 -29.22
N ASP A 144 -28.74 -34.04 -29.35
CA ASP A 144 -27.47 -34.28 -28.69
C ASP A 144 -26.37 -33.36 -29.24
N ILE A 145 -26.30 -33.18 -30.58
CA ILE A 145 -25.37 -32.18 -31.18
C ILE A 145 -25.71 -30.75 -30.70
N ALA A 146 -26.98 -30.38 -30.66
CA ALA A 146 -27.40 -29.05 -30.20
C ALA A 146 -27.07 -28.83 -28.71
N LYS A 147 -27.15 -29.87 -27.87
CA LYS A 147 -26.76 -29.82 -26.48
C LYS A 147 -25.24 -29.60 -26.34
N ASP A 148 -24.44 -30.32 -27.12
CA ASP A 148 -22.98 -30.15 -27.10
C ASP A 148 -22.60 -28.75 -27.60
N MET A 149 -23.24 -28.21 -28.64
CA MET A 149 -23.06 -26.82 -29.04
C MET A 149 -23.33 -25.84 -27.88
N SER A 150 -24.45 -26.05 -27.16
CA SER A 150 -24.80 -25.23 -26.00
C SER A 150 -23.75 -25.27 -24.90
N GLU A 151 -23.16 -26.43 -24.64
CA GLU A 151 -22.07 -26.57 -23.66
C GLU A 151 -20.82 -25.78 -24.05
N TRP A 152 -20.48 -25.77 -25.33
CA TRP A 152 -19.35 -24.93 -25.81
C TRP A 152 -19.67 -23.43 -25.71
N VAL A 153 -20.86 -22.99 -26.00
CA VAL A 153 -21.29 -21.58 -25.80
C VAL A 153 -21.18 -21.17 -24.33
N VAL A 154 -21.58 -22.04 -23.40
CA VAL A 154 -21.45 -21.79 -21.97
C VAL A 154 -19.98 -21.66 -21.55
N LYS A 155 -19.10 -22.51 -22.10
CA LYS A 155 -17.65 -22.40 -21.84
C LYS A 155 -17.08 -21.06 -22.32
N ILE A 156 -17.43 -20.66 -23.55
CA ILE A 156 -16.99 -19.35 -24.11
C ILE A 156 -17.46 -18.21 -23.21
N ARG A 157 -18.71 -18.20 -22.78
CA ARG A 157 -19.26 -17.16 -21.90
C ARG A 157 -18.52 -17.09 -20.57
N ASN A 158 -18.29 -18.21 -19.91
CA ASN A 158 -17.59 -18.27 -18.63
C ASN A 158 -16.15 -17.74 -18.73
N TYR A 159 -15.43 -18.07 -19.79
CA TYR A 159 -14.07 -17.53 -20.00
C TYR A 159 -14.08 -16.04 -20.35
N THR A 160 -15.11 -15.56 -21.04
CA THR A 160 -15.26 -14.13 -21.35
C THR A 160 -15.57 -13.31 -20.10
N GLU A 161 -16.44 -13.80 -19.20
CA GLU A 161 -16.73 -13.22 -17.89
C GLU A 161 -15.43 -13.16 -17.04
N TYR A 162 -14.68 -14.26 -16.98
CA TYR A 162 -13.39 -14.28 -16.30
C TYR A 162 -12.41 -13.23 -16.83
N MET A 163 -12.29 -13.07 -18.16
CA MET A 163 -11.44 -12.03 -18.75
C MET A 163 -11.91 -10.62 -18.39
N SER A 164 -13.22 -10.38 -18.37
CA SER A 164 -13.80 -9.10 -17.95
C SER A 164 -13.44 -8.76 -16.51
N ASP A 165 -13.51 -9.75 -15.62
CA ASP A 165 -13.14 -9.58 -14.20
C ASP A 165 -11.64 -9.24 -14.05
N VAL A 166 -10.76 -9.95 -14.79
CA VAL A 166 -9.31 -9.67 -14.81
C VAL A 166 -9.06 -8.25 -15.32
N ILE A 167 -9.66 -7.83 -16.43
CA ILE A 167 -9.50 -6.48 -16.99
C ILE A 167 -10.01 -5.41 -16.01
N THR A 168 -11.14 -5.66 -15.36
CA THR A 168 -11.72 -4.73 -14.37
C THR A 168 -10.82 -4.58 -13.15
N ALA A 169 -10.28 -5.67 -12.64
CA ALA A 169 -9.31 -5.65 -11.55
C ALA A 169 -8.05 -4.85 -11.92
N VAL A 170 -7.52 -5.04 -13.12
CA VAL A 170 -6.35 -4.31 -13.64
C VAL A 170 -6.65 -2.83 -13.85
N LYS A 171 -7.81 -2.50 -14.45
CA LYS A 171 -8.23 -1.12 -14.69
C LYS A 171 -8.41 -0.35 -13.38
N GLY A 172 -9.02 -0.97 -12.38
CA GLY A 172 -9.18 -0.36 -11.05
C GLY A 172 -7.85 0.06 -10.44
N GLN A 173 -6.76 -0.66 -10.73
CA GLN A 173 -5.43 -0.33 -10.24
C GLN A 173 -4.65 0.66 -11.13
N ALA A 174 -4.86 0.64 -12.44
CA ALA A 174 -4.25 1.63 -13.32
C ALA A 174 -4.79 3.05 -13.04
N VAL A 175 -6.05 3.16 -12.61
CA VAL A 175 -6.68 4.44 -12.23
C VAL A 175 -6.16 4.93 -10.87
N THR A 176 -5.92 4.04 -9.90
CA THR A 176 -5.31 4.41 -8.61
C THR A 176 -3.85 4.84 -8.72
N LEU A 177 -3.17 4.51 -9.83
CA LEU A 177 -1.80 4.95 -10.12
C LEU A 177 -1.72 6.42 -10.59
N SER A 178 -2.82 7.05 -10.96
CA SER A 178 -2.87 8.42 -11.52
C SER A 178 -3.45 9.49 -10.57
N ASP A 179 -4.08 9.11 -9.45
CA ASP A 179 -4.64 10.04 -8.47
C ASP A 179 -3.73 10.14 -7.23
N ASP A 180 -2.69 10.97 -7.34
CA ASP A 180 -1.77 11.33 -6.24
C ASP A 180 -2.36 12.37 -5.26
N GLU A 181 -3.65 12.59 -5.22
CA GLU A 181 -4.24 13.39 -4.15
C GLU A 181 -4.26 12.55 -2.85
N LYS A 182 -3.24 12.76 -2.03
CA LYS A 182 -3.25 12.33 -0.62
C LYS A 182 -4.35 13.08 0.10
N VAL A 183 -5.56 12.53 0.08
CA VAL A 183 -6.71 13.06 0.80
C VAL A 183 -6.73 12.41 2.18
N SER A 184 -6.92 13.23 3.22
CA SER A 184 -7.16 12.72 4.57
C SER A 184 -8.57 12.14 4.68
N PHE A 185 -8.71 11.00 5.33
CA PHE A 185 -10.00 10.36 5.65
C PHE A 185 -9.95 9.71 7.03
N THR A 186 -11.10 9.58 7.69
CA THR A 186 -11.18 8.98 9.02
C THR A 186 -11.40 7.46 8.96
N VAL A 187 -11.02 6.77 10.04
CA VAL A 187 -11.31 5.34 10.21
C VAL A 187 -12.82 5.07 10.14
N GLU A 188 -13.63 5.96 10.72
CA GLU A 188 -15.10 5.84 10.67
C GLU A 188 -15.62 5.89 9.23
N GLU A 189 -15.11 6.82 8.41
CA GLU A 189 -15.49 6.93 7.00
C GLU A 189 -15.13 5.67 6.22
N LEU A 190 -13.93 5.13 6.43
CA LEU A 190 -13.48 3.87 5.82
C LEU A 190 -14.44 2.72 6.15
N VAL A 191 -14.73 2.52 7.44
CA VAL A 191 -15.61 1.42 7.91
C VAL A 191 -17.02 1.56 7.34
N LYS A 192 -17.58 2.77 7.31
CA LYS A 192 -18.90 3.04 6.70
C LYS A 192 -18.93 2.67 5.21
N ARG A 193 -17.87 3.01 4.46
CA ARG A 193 -17.78 2.67 3.02
C ARG A 193 -17.70 1.15 2.80
N VAL A 194 -16.91 0.45 3.62
CA VAL A 194 -16.80 -1.02 3.58
C VAL A 194 -18.16 -1.67 3.85
N ASP A 195 -18.85 -1.25 4.91
CA ASP A 195 -20.18 -1.79 5.27
C ASP A 195 -21.21 -1.61 4.15
N ILE A 196 -21.27 -0.41 3.56
CA ILE A 196 -22.20 -0.12 2.46
C ILE A 196 -21.92 -1.02 1.24
N LEU A 197 -20.66 -1.16 0.85
CA LEU A 197 -20.28 -1.89 -0.36
C LEU A 197 -20.40 -3.40 -0.19
N MET A 198 -20.09 -3.93 0.99
CA MET A 198 -20.16 -5.38 1.26
C MET A 198 -21.55 -5.88 1.63
N LYS A 199 -22.48 -4.98 1.94
CA LYS A 199 -23.84 -5.33 2.42
C LYS A 199 -24.58 -6.31 1.53
N HIS A 200 -24.52 -6.13 0.22
CA HIS A 200 -25.21 -7.01 -0.74
C HIS A 200 -24.56 -8.40 -0.81
N GLU A 201 -23.24 -8.47 -0.87
CA GLU A 201 -22.48 -9.73 -0.95
C GLU A 201 -22.64 -10.55 0.33
N LEU A 202 -22.50 -9.92 1.50
CA LEU A 202 -22.71 -10.53 2.80
C LEU A 202 -24.14 -11.09 2.95
N LYS A 203 -25.16 -10.32 2.51
CA LYS A 203 -26.56 -10.76 2.55
C LYS A 203 -26.79 -11.98 1.65
N ASN A 204 -26.25 -11.98 0.43
CA ASN A 204 -26.40 -13.09 -0.51
C ASN A 204 -25.70 -14.36 0.01
N ALA A 205 -24.56 -14.22 0.65
CA ALA A 205 -23.81 -15.32 1.27
C ALA A 205 -24.37 -15.76 2.63
N LEU A 206 -25.37 -15.05 3.17
CA LEU A 206 -25.89 -15.25 4.53
C LEU A 206 -24.75 -15.28 5.58
N THR A 207 -23.80 -14.34 5.44
CA THR A 207 -22.61 -14.21 6.30
C THR A 207 -22.67 -12.88 7.05
N ASN A 208 -22.24 -12.87 8.32
CA ASN A 208 -22.26 -11.68 9.16
C ASN A 208 -20.86 -11.06 9.22
N LEU A 209 -20.76 -9.75 9.01
CA LEU A 209 -19.54 -8.97 9.28
C LEU A 209 -19.65 -8.37 10.69
N ILE A 210 -18.75 -8.76 11.59
CA ILE A 210 -18.69 -8.27 12.96
C ILE A 210 -17.56 -7.24 13.07
N VAL A 211 -17.93 -5.96 13.10
CA VAL A 211 -16.96 -4.86 13.21
C VAL A 211 -16.62 -4.61 14.68
N LYS A 212 -15.33 -4.66 15.02
CA LYS A 212 -14.78 -4.37 16.36
C LYS A 212 -13.80 -3.22 16.25
N MET A 213 -14.22 -2.03 16.67
CA MET A 213 -13.39 -0.82 16.57
C MET A 213 -12.75 -0.55 17.95
N ASN A 214 -11.44 -0.86 18.05
CA ASN A 214 -10.65 -0.69 19.29
C ASN A 214 -9.73 0.55 19.19
N VAL A 215 -10.13 1.55 18.41
CA VAL A 215 -9.41 2.81 18.17
C VAL A 215 -10.38 3.98 18.16
N ASP A 216 -9.86 5.20 18.27
CA ASP A 216 -10.69 6.40 18.04
C ASP A 216 -11.17 6.42 16.58
N PRO A 217 -12.50 6.49 16.34
CA PRO A 217 -13.06 6.56 14.99
C PRO A 217 -12.58 7.74 14.15
N ASN A 218 -12.13 8.82 14.81
CA ASN A 218 -11.69 10.06 14.17
C ASN A 218 -10.20 10.06 13.80
N ILE A 219 -9.46 8.96 14.02
CA ILE A 219 -8.08 8.86 13.53
C ILE A 219 -8.07 9.11 12.03
N GLU A 220 -7.25 10.09 11.61
CA GLU A 220 -7.04 10.44 10.23
C GLU A 220 -5.93 9.60 9.59
N LEU A 221 -6.21 9.08 8.41
CA LEU A 221 -5.28 8.36 7.56
C LEU A 221 -5.04 9.15 6.28
N GLN A 222 -3.84 9.07 5.73
CA GLN A 222 -3.46 9.74 4.49
C GLN A 222 -3.49 8.74 3.33
N GLY A 223 -4.12 9.12 2.22
CA GLY A 223 -4.14 8.30 1.00
C GLY A 223 -5.51 8.25 0.32
N ASN A 224 -5.65 7.34 -0.64
CA ASN A 224 -6.91 7.14 -1.36
C ASN A 224 -7.80 6.14 -0.62
N VAL A 225 -8.87 6.63 0.02
CA VAL A 225 -9.81 5.80 0.79
C VAL A 225 -10.42 4.67 -0.05
N ASN A 226 -10.74 4.91 -1.33
CA ASN A 226 -11.35 3.90 -2.19
C ASN A 226 -10.38 2.74 -2.48
N SER A 227 -9.10 3.04 -2.58
CA SER A 227 -8.03 2.05 -2.74
C SER A 227 -7.95 1.11 -1.52
N LEU A 228 -8.00 1.68 -0.31
CA LEU A 228 -8.00 0.88 0.93
C LEU A 228 -9.30 0.08 1.10
N VAL A 229 -10.44 0.69 0.78
CA VAL A 229 -11.75 0.00 0.76
C VAL A 229 -11.70 -1.21 -0.16
N GLN A 230 -11.12 -1.07 -1.37
CA GLN A 230 -11.00 -2.18 -2.32
C GLN A 230 -10.15 -3.33 -1.76
N VAL A 231 -9.05 -3.01 -1.08
CA VAL A 231 -8.20 -4.03 -0.42
C VAL A 231 -8.97 -4.78 0.66
N ILE A 232 -9.67 -4.06 1.53
CA ILE A 232 -10.47 -4.66 2.61
C ILE A 232 -11.61 -5.52 2.02
N ASN A 233 -12.35 -5.01 1.05
CA ASN A 233 -13.44 -5.73 0.40
C ASN A 233 -12.94 -7.02 -0.26
N ASN A 234 -11.77 -6.99 -0.91
CA ASN A 234 -11.17 -8.20 -1.48
C ASN A 234 -10.87 -9.26 -0.41
N MET A 235 -10.41 -8.87 0.77
CA MET A 235 -10.17 -9.81 1.88
C MET A 235 -11.46 -10.37 2.45
N ILE A 236 -12.50 -9.53 2.63
CA ILE A 236 -13.83 -9.97 3.09
C ILE A 236 -14.46 -10.91 2.08
N SER A 237 -14.40 -10.60 0.79
CA SER A 237 -14.92 -11.46 -0.30
C SER A 237 -14.18 -12.81 -0.34
N ASN A 238 -12.85 -12.83 -0.15
CA ASN A 238 -12.09 -14.07 -0.03
C ASN A 238 -12.55 -14.92 1.18
N SER A 239 -12.83 -14.30 2.30
CA SER A 239 -13.35 -14.96 3.50
C SER A 239 -14.75 -15.56 3.26
N ILE A 240 -15.65 -14.81 2.60
CA ILE A 240 -16.98 -15.30 2.19
C ILE A 240 -16.83 -16.55 1.31
N GLN A 241 -15.96 -16.48 0.31
CA GLN A 241 -15.76 -17.60 -0.64
C GLN A 241 -15.10 -18.82 0.05
N ALA A 242 -14.24 -18.60 1.05
CA ALA A 242 -13.63 -19.68 1.81
C ALA A 242 -14.65 -20.53 2.58
N TYR A 243 -15.79 -19.96 2.97
CA TYR A 243 -16.89 -20.71 3.58
C TYR A 243 -17.61 -21.68 2.64
N ASN A 244 -17.36 -21.58 1.32
CA ASN A 244 -17.84 -22.52 0.31
C ASN A 244 -19.36 -22.81 0.41
N GLY A 245 -20.18 -21.76 0.54
CA GLY A 245 -21.63 -21.86 0.62
C GLY A 245 -22.20 -22.18 2.01
N LYS A 246 -21.37 -22.30 3.05
CA LYS A 246 -21.86 -22.40 4.43
C LYS A 246 -22.50 -21.08 4.84
N THR A 247 -23.71 -21.15 5.34
CA THR A 247 -24.49 -19.98 5.79
C THR A 247 -24.33 -19.70 7.28
N ASN A 248 -24.75 -18.52 7.73
CA ASN A 248 -24.70 -18.06 9.12
C ASN A 248 -23.29 -18.08 9.72
N GLN A 249 -22.29 -17.80 8.88
CA GLN A 249 -20.91 -17.69 9.31
C GLN A 249 -20.58 -16.24 9.69
N ASN A 250 -19.53 -16.06 10.49
CA ASN A 250 -19.07 -14.75 10.93
C ASN A 250 -17.69 -14.44 10.34
N ILE A 251 -17.49 -13.18 9.97
CA ILE A 251 -16.18 -12.59 9.63
C ILE A 251 -15.95 -11.47 10.63
N ASP A 252 -14.87 -11.52 11.38
CA ASP A 252 -14.48 -10.43 12.28
C ASP A 252 -13.66 -9.41 11.51
N PHE A 253 -14.10 -8.14 11.54
CA PHE A 253 -13.34 -6.99 11.05
C PHE A 253 -12.92 -6.16 12.26
N ILE A 254 -11.64 -6.29 12.66
CA ILE A 254 -11.09 -5.71 13.88
C ILE A 254 -10.14 -4.58 13.51
N ILE A 255 -10.34 -3.40 14.10
CA ILE A 255 -9.47 -2.25 13.93
C ILE A 255 -8.78 -2.00 15.28
N SER A 256 -7.46 -2.02 15.29
CA SER A 256 -6.63 -1.80 16.49
C SER A 256 -5.46 -0.87 16.16
N GLN A 257 -4.84 -0.32 17.20
CA GLN A 257 -3.63 0.48 17.09
C GLN A 257 -2.54 -0.18 17.94
N GLU A 258 -1.38 -0.38 17.32
CA GLU A 258 -0.18 -0.87 17.99
C GLU A 258 1.00 0.03 17.64
N ASN A 259 1.73 0.50 18.65
CA ASN A 259 2.81 1.46 18.50
C ASN A 259 2.34 2.70 17.68
N ASN A 260 3.01 2.99 16.56
CA ASN A 260 2.66 4.09 15.64
C ASN A 260 2.01 3.56 14.35
N SER A 261 1.19 2.51 14.45
CA SER A 261 0.52 1.91 13.29
C SER A 261 -0.92 1.55 13.61
N ILE A 262 -1.79 1.70 12.61
CA ILE A 262 -3.15 1.18 12.67
C ILE A 262 -3.19 -0.18 11.95
N ILE A 263 -3.94 -1.12 12.51
CA ILE A 263 -4.06 -2.49 12.01
C ILE A 263 -5.53 -2.78 11.72
N PHE A 264 -5.83 -3.15 10.47
CA PHE A 264 -7.13 -3.66 10.05
C PHE A 264 -7.01 -5.16 9.86
N SER A 265 -7.64 -5.93 10.75
CA SER A 265 -7.62 -7.39 10.76
C SER A 265 -8.94 -7.96 10.26
N ILE A 266 -8.89 -8.80 9.23
CA ILE A 266 -10.03 -9.53 8.70
C ILE A 266 -9.82 -11.02 9.01
N LYS A 267 -10.68 -11.59 9.86
CA LYS A 267 -10.58 -12.97 10.34
C LYS A 267 -11.79 -13.78 9.93
N ASP A 268 -11.56 -14.88 9.24
CA ASP A 268 -12.53 -15.91 8.97
C ASP A 268 -12.28 -17.18 9.79
N TYR A 269 -13.26 -18.07 9.80
CA TYR A 269 -13.24 -19.36 10.49
C TYR A 269 -13.53 -20.50 9.50
N ALA A 270 -13.05 -20.34 8.25
CA ALA A 270 -13.39 -21.22 7.14
C ALA A 270 -12.51 -22.48 7.01
N GLY A 271 -11.55 -22.65 7.92
CA GLY A 271 -10.69 -23.84 7.94
C GLY A 271 -9.25 -23.60 7.49
N GLY A 272 -8.85 -22.35 7.25
CA GLY A 272 -7.46 -21.96 6.97
C GLY A 272 -6.98 -22.29 5.56
N LEU A 273 -5.74 -21.87 5.27
CA LEU A 273 -5.09 -22.08 3.98
C LEU A 273 -4.22 -23.34 3.99
N PRO A 274 -4.19 -24.12 2.89
CA PRO A 274 -3.22 -25.19 2.72
C PRO A 274 -1.78 -24.64 2.76
N LYS A 275 -0.84 -25.43 3.30
CA LYS A 275 0.56 -25.02 3.44
C LYS A 275 1.21 -24.63 2.11
N GLU A 276 0.91 -25.36 1.05
CA GLU A 276 1.43 -25.09 -0.30
C GLU A 276 1.02 -23.70 -0.84
N VAL A 277 -0.13 -23.20 -0.40
CA VAL A 277 -0.65 -21.87 -0.77
C VAL A 277 -0.08 -20.80 0.14
N SER A 278 -0.04 -21.04 1.45
CA SER A 278 0.47 -20.09 2.42
C SER A 278 1.95 -19.73 2.19
N ASP A 279 2.77 -20.70 1.78
CA ASP A 279 4.20 -20.48 1.52
C ASP A 279 4.48 -19.57 0.31
N LYS A 280 3.52 -19.44 -0.60
CA LYS A 280 3.60 -18.66 -1.85
C LYS A 280 2.79 -17.38 -1.80
N LEU A 281 1.95 -17.20 -0.78
CA LEU A 281 1.07 -16.04 -0.66
C LEU A 281 1.89 -14.74 -0.69
N PHE A 282 1.42 -13.74 -1.42
CA PHE A 282 2.08 -12.45 -1.70
C PHE A 282 3.39 -12.51 -2.51
N LYS A 283 3.98 -13.69 -2.72
CA LYS A 283 5.20 -13.86 -3.53
C LYS A 283 4.88 -14.22 -4.98
N GLU A 284 3.84 -15.01 -5.17
CA GLU A 284 3.38 -15.51 -6.46
C GLU A 284 1.85 -15.32 -6.58
N MET A 285 1.35 -15.32 -7.82
CA MET A 285 -0.09 -15.32 -8.07
C MET A 285 -0.63 -16.74 -7.86
N VAL A 286 -1.06 -17.05 -6.63
CA VAL A 286 -1.61 -18.35 -6.28
C VAL A 286 -3.11 -18.27 -6.02
N THR A 287 -3.82 -19.35 -6.36
CA THR A 287 -5.25 -19.49 -6.07
C THR A 287 -5.56 -20.91 -5.60
N THR A 288 -6.44 -21.00 -4.60
CA THR A 288 -7.03 -22.28 -4.17
C THR A 288 -8.27 -22.65 -4.98
N LYS A 289 -8.75 -21.76 -5.84
CA LYS A 289 -10.04 -21.84 -6.54
C LYS A 289 -9.94 -22.53 -7.92
N GLY A 290 -8.78 -23.13 -8.22
CA GLY A 290 -8.53 -23.79 -9.51
C GLY A 290 -8.79 -22.85 -10.68
N LYS A 291 -9.59 -23.28 -11.65
CA LYS A 291 -9.90 -22.50 -12.86
C LYS A 291 -10.74 -21.23 -12.61
N ASN A 292 -11.36 -21.10 -11.45
CA ASN A 292 -12.25 -19.99 -11.12
C ASN A 292 -11.56 -18.90 -10.26
N GLY A 293 -10.29 -19.07 -9.91
CA GLY A 293 -9.54 -18.10 -9.14
C GLY A 293 -8.43 -17.43 -9.95
N THR A 294 -8.40 -16.09 -9.97
CA THR A 294 -7.35 -15.32 -10.69
C THR A 294 -6.00 -15.34 -9.98
N GLY A 295 -5.98 -15.59 -8.67
CA GLY A 295 -4.79 -15.42 -7.82
C GLY A 295 -4.27 -13.97 -7.74
N LEU A 296 -4.96 -13.05 -8.42
CA LEU A 296 -4.56 -11.64 -8.52
C LEU A 296 -4.93 -10.82 -7.28
N GLY A 297 -6.08 -11.11 -6.65
CA GLY A 297 -6.65 -10.23 -5.64
C GLY A 297 -5.72 -9.93 -4.46
N LEU A 298 -5.17 -10.96 -3.80
CA LEU A 298 -4.28 -10.77 -2.64
C LEU A 298 -2.92 -10.19 -3.03
N PHE A 299 -2.34 -10.65 -4.16
CA PHE A 299 -1.08 -10.11 -4.67
C PHE A 299 -1.20 -8.61 -4.96
N MET A 300 -2.30 -8.21 -5.60
CA MET A 300 -2.59 -6.82 -5.93
C MET A 300 -2.87 -5.98 -4.68
N SER A 301 -3.61 -6.53 -3.71
CA SER A 301 -3.84 -5.88 -2.42
C SER A 301 -2.53 -5.59 -1.69
N TYR A 302 -1.60 -6.56 -1.67
CA TYR A 302 -0.28 -6.38 -1.08
C TYR A 302 0.53 -5.26 -1.77
N SER A 303 0.58 -5.27 -3.11
CA SER A 303 1.27 -4.24 -3.90
C SER A 303 0.67 -2.84 -3.68
N ASN A 304 -0.66 -2.75 -3.60
CA ASN A 304 -1.37 -1.49 -3.35
C ASN A 304 -1.01 -0.89 -1.98
N ILE A 305 -1.08 -1.69 -0.91
CA ILE A 305 -0.75 -1.23 0.45
C ILE A 305 0.71 -0.78 0.55
N ARG A 306 1.63 -1.49 -0.09
CA ARG A 306 3.05 -1.10 -0.12
C ARG A 306 3.28 0.22 -0.86
N ALA A 307 2.69 0.36 -2.05
CA ALA A 307 2.94 1.50 -2.93
C ALA A 307 2.26 2.80 -2.49
N HIS A 308 1.02 2.72 -1.96
CA HIS A 308 0.21 3.91 -1.71
C HIS A 308 0.08 4.30 -0.24
N PHE A 309 0.31 3.35 0.68
CA PHE A 309 0.15 3.60 2.12
C PHE A 309 1.45 3.38 2.92
N ASN A 310 2.56 3.04 2.25
CA ASN A 310 3.82 2.65 2.91
C ASN A 310 3.60 1.61 4.02
N GLY A 311 2.54 0.80 3.85
CA GLY A 311 2.09 -0.19 4.80
C GLY A 311 2.58 -1.60 4.46
N ASN A 312 2.05 -2.57 5.17
CA ASN A 312 2.34 -3.99 4.95
C ASN A 312 1.07 -4.82 5.11
N ILE A 313 1.03 -6.03 4.51
CA ILE A 313 0.01 -7.04 4.77
C ILE A 313 0.69 -8.29 5.28
N THR A 314 0.20 -8.79 6.41
CA THR A 314 0.59 -10.07 6.99
C THR A 314 -0.63 -10.98 7.11
N PHE A 315 -0.41 -12.25 7.36
CA PHE A 315 -1.49 -13.19 7.61
C PHE A 315 -1.07 -14.25 8.61
N GLU A 316 -2.06 -14.78 9.29
CA GLU A 316 -1.97 -15.95 10.17
C GLU A 316 -3.02 -16.95 9.71
N THR A 317 -2.65 -18.21 9.58
CA THR A 317 -3.56 -19.27 9.15
C THR A 317 -3.28 -20.55 9.90
N GLU A 318 -4.35 -21.22 10.31
CA GLU A 318 -4.30 -22.51 10.98
C GLU A 318 -5.29 -23.45 10.31
N GLN A 319 -4.80 -24.59 9.86
CA GLN A 319 -5.61 -25.59 9.16
C GLN A 319 -6.68 -26.17 10.10
N GLY A 320 -7.92 -26.16 9.69
CA GLY A 320 -9.07 -26.57 10.50
C GLY A 320 -9.68 -25.44 11.34
N VAL A 321 -9.02 -24.27 11.45
CA VAL A 321 -9.48 -23.13 12.25
C VAL A 321 -9.94 -21.98 11.38
N GLY A 322 -9.03 -21.32 10.62
CA GLY A 322 -9.35 -20.18 9.79
C GLY A 322 -8.12 -19.38 9.37
N THR A 323 -8.37 -18.21 8.76
CA THR A 323 -7.34 -17.27 8.33
C THR A 323 -7.61 -15.88 8.85
N GLN A 324 -6.57 -15.17 9.24
CA GLN A 324 -6.61 -13.75 9.59
C GLN A 324 -5.61 -13.00 8.73
N PHE A 325 -6.09 -12.00 7.99
CA PHE A 325 -5.26 -11.04 7.27
C PHE A 325 -5.15 -9.76 8.08
N ASN A 326 -3.93 -9.20 8.18
CA ASN A 326 -3.66 -7.95 8.89
C ASN A 326 -3.07 -6.94 7.91
N ILE A 327 -3.77 -5.83 7.70
CA ILE A 327 -3.29 -4.66 6.94
C ILE A 327 -2.72 -3.69 7.97
N ILE A 328 -1.43 -3.38 7.87
CA ILE A 328 -0.69 -2.55 8.83
C ILE A 328 -0.30 -1.26 8.12
N LEU A 329 -0.81 -0.13 8.59
CA LEU A 329 -0.53 1.19 8.04
C LEU A 329 0.16 2.06 9.10
N PRO A 330 1.27 2.76 8.77
CA PRO A 330 1.88 3.76 9.66
C PRO A 330 0.95 4.97 9.82
N LEU A 331 0.93 5.55 11.03
CA LEU A 331 0.19 6.77 11.37
C LEU A 331 1.06 8.01 11.23
#